data_3037cf955f80bffdfd660ad41df3b307
#
_entry.id   3037cf955f80bffdfd660ad41df3b307
#
_cell.length_a   1.000
_cell.length_b   1.000
_cell.length_c   1.000
_cell.angle_alpha   90.00
_cell.angle_beta   90.00
_cell.angle_gamma   90.00
#
_symmetry.space_group_name_H-M   'P 1'
#
loop_
_entity.id
_entity.type
_entity.pdbx_description
1 polymer ?
#
loop_
_entity_poly.entity_id
_entity_poly.type
_entity_poly.pdbx_seq_one_letter_code
_entity_poly.pdbx_strand_id
1 'polypeptide(L)'
;MSAGAVDVSASNVAAVSGHTIAGVPGRFVIDARANHLVTDSRFGPGESIQAGELLLSALASCAMANVEANAQELGLPLTGIRVEASHARGGEDPTRYDFTRFTITTSGVDQAAADVLRDRFVSTCPIYNTIRRGGGIELTVLAS
;
A
#
# COMPACT_ATOMS: atom_id res chain seq x y z
N MET A 1 18.08 10.20 20.30
CA MET A 1 16.90 9.72 21.06
C MET A 1 16.59 8.32 20.60
N SER A 2 16.62 7.35 21.47
CA SER A 2 16.11 6.03 21.13
C SER A 2 14.58 6.15 21.03
N ALA A 3 14.02 5.92 19.86
CA ALA A 3 12.59 5.73 19.78
C ALA A 3 12.22 4.49 20.62
N GLY A 4 11.30 4.64 21.53
CA GLY A 4 10.80 3.52 22.32
C GLY A 4 10.24 2.45 21.38
N ALA A 5 10.37 1.19 21.75
CA ALA A 5 9.75 0.09 21.00
C ALA A 5 8.24 0.37 20.83
N VAL A 6 7.75 0.28 19.60
CA VAL A 6 6.31 0.44 19.33
C VAL A 6 5.57 -0.76 19.94
N ASP A 7 4.57 -0.49 20.76
CA ASP A 7 3.71 -1.54 21.29
C ASP A 7 2.80 -2.10 20.17
N VAL A 8 3.21 -3.22 19.60
CA VAL A 8 2.48 -3.90 18.52
C VAL A 8 1.16 -4.54 18.96
N SER A 9 0.88 -4.57 20.27
CA SER A 9 -0.40 -5.04 20.81
C SER A 9 -1.50 -3.98 20.70
N ALA A 10 -1.14 -2.72 20.51
CA ALA A 10 -2.10 -1.63 20.35
C ALA A 10 -2.96 -1.81 19.10
N SER A 11 -4.26 -1.54 19.20
CA SER A 11 -5.23 -1.77 18.10
C SER A 11 -4.99 -0.93 16.85
N ASN A 12 -4.23 0.18 16.97
CA ASN A 12 -3.86 1.08 15.87
C ASN A 12 -2.49 0.78 15.25
N VAL A 13 -1.84 -0.32 15.67
CA VAL A 13 -0.53 -0.75 15.15
C VAL A 13 -0.71 -1.88 14.16
N ALA A 14 -0.12 -1.74 12.98
CA ALA A 14 0.01 -2.82 12.00
C ALA A 14 1.45 -3.32 11.99
N ALA A 15 1.64 -4.63 11.93
CA ALA A 15 2.96 -5.25 11.89
C ALA A 15 2.99 -6.40 10.90
N VAL A 16 4.13 -6.55 10.25
CA VAL A 16 4.43 -7.70 9.39
C VAL A 16 5.81 -8.26 9.76
N SER A 17 6.04 -9.53 9.50
CA SER A 17 7.36 -10.14 9.53
C SER A 17 7.68 -10.79 8.20
N GLY A 18 8.94 -10.99 7.90
CA GLY A 18 9.35 -11.61 6.65
C GLY A 18 10.53 -12.54 6.84
N HIS A 19 10.62 -13.59 6.03
CA HIS A 19 11.73 -14.53 6.04
C HIS A 19 12.03 -15.06 4.64
N THR A 20 13.26 -15.52 4.47
CA THR A 20 13.70 -16.21 3.25
C THR A 20 13.16 -17.63 3.20
N ILE A 21 13.15 -18.21 1.99
CA ILE A 21 12.84 -19.63 1.78
C ILE A 21 14.16 -20.32 1.43
N ALA A 22 14.51 -21.33 2.21
CA ALA A 22 15.74 -22.09 1.97
C ALA A 22 15.71 -22.72 0.57
N GLY A 23 16.81 -22.53 -0.17
CA GLY A 23 16.95 -23.08 -1.52
C GLY A 23 16.19 -22.36 -2.63
N VAL A 24 15.50 -21.27 -2.33
CA VAL A 24 14.77 -20.47 -3.33
C VAL A 24 15.20 -19.01 -3.25
N PRO A 25 16.37 -18.65 -3.83
CA PRO A 25 16.86 -17.28 -3.83
C PRO A 25 15.88 -16.32 -4.52
N GLY A 26 15.69 -15.15 -3.94
CA GLY A 26 14.83 -14.11 -4.51
C GLY A 26 13.34 -14.31 -4.26
N ARG A 27 12.96 -15.27 -3.42
CA ARG A 27 11.58 -15.47 -2.98
C ARG A 27 11.48 -15.42 -1.46
N PHE A 28 10.45 -14.77 -0.96
CA PHE A 28 10.26 -14.50 0.47
C PHE A 28 8.82 -14.77 0.89
N VAL A 29 8.63 -15.02 2.18
CA VAL A 29 7.30 -15.08 2.80
C VAL A 29 7.14 -13.86 3.69
N ILE A 30 6.01 -13.20 3.59
CA ILE A 30 5.59 -12.10 4.46
C ILE A 30 4.38 -12.57 5.25
N ASP A 31 4.45 -12.40 6.56
CA ASP A 31 3.39 -12.80 7.47
C ASP A 31 2.74 -11.56 8.09
N ALA A 32 1.43 -11.51 8.09
CA ALA A 32 0.63 -10.48 8.75
C ALA A 32 -0.51 -11.14 9.52
N ARG A 33 -0.42 -11.15 10.84
CA ARG A 33 -1.36 -11.89 11.70
C ARG A 33 -1.34 -13.39 11.34
N ALA A 34 -2.47 -13.97 10.94
CA ALA A 34 -2.57 -15.35 10.45
C ALA A 34 -2.58 -15.44 8.91
N ASN A 35 -2.22 -14.35 8.21
CA ASN A 35 -2.20 -14.30 6.75
C ASN A 35 -0.76 -14.36 6.23
N HIS A 36 -0.60 -14.95 5.07
CA HIS A 36 0.70 -15.16 4.44
C HIS A 36 0.67 -14.68 2.99
N LEU A 37 1.77 -14.07 2.56
CA LEU A 37 1.95 -13.61 1.19
C LEU A 37 3.34 -14.02 0.72
N VAL A 38 3.43 -14.61 -0.47
CA VAL A 38 4.71 -14.89 -1.13
C VAL A 38 5.06 -13.72 -2.04
N THR A 39 6.31 -13.27 -1.96
CA THR A 39 6.82 -12.18 -2.80
C THR A 39 8.07 -12.63 -3.53
N ASP A 40 8.30 -12.07 -4.72
CA ASP A 40 9.53 -12.28 -5.47
C ASP A 40 10.32 -10.98 -5.59
N SER A 41 11.66 -11.07 -5.50
CA SER A 41 12.49 -9.99 -5.98
C SER A 41 12.47 -9.99 -7.52
N ARG A 42 12.85 -8.89 -8.13
CA ARG A 42 12.97 -8.82 -9.60
C ARG A 42 14.01 -9.79 -10.18
N PHE A 43 14.86 -10.35 -9.34
CA PHE A 43 15.85 -11.38 -9.68
C PHE A 43 15.44 -12.78 -9.24
N GLY A 44 14.28 -12.92 -8.64
CA GLY A 44 13.72 -14.18 -8.21
C GLY A 44 12.96 -14.91 -9.33
N PRO A 45 12.17 -15.92 -8.98
CA PRO A 45 11.43 -16.73 -9.96
C PRO A 45 10.45 -15.96 -10.85
N GLY A 46 9.95 -14.80 -10.42
CA GLY A 46 9.06 -13.96 -11.22
C GLY A 46 7.61 -14.45 -11.29
N GLU A 47 7.18 -15.25 -10.33
CA GLU A 47 5.84 -15.83 -10.26
C GLU A 47 4.93 -15.16 -9.24
N SER A 48 5.49 -14.33 -8.37
CA SER A 48 4.78 -13.63 -7.31
C SER A 48 4.97 -12.13 -7.38
N ILE A 49 4.11 -11.42 -6.68
CA ILE A 49 4.09 -9.96 -6.61
C ILE A 49 5.41 -9.42 -6.02
N GLN A 50 5.89 -8.32 -6.55
CA GLN A 50 7.13 -7.67 -6.12
C GLN A 50 6.86 -6.51 -5.13
N ALA A 51 7.88 -6.10 -4.40
CA ALA A 51 7.76 -5.05 -3.37
C ALA A 51 7.18 -3.73 -3.90
N GLY A 52 7.63 -3.27 -5.08
CA GLY A 52 7.09 -2.05 -5.70
C GLY A 52 5.61 -2.17 -6.07
N GLU A 53 5.19 -3.35 -6.50
CA GLU A 53 3.79 -3.65 -6.80
C GLU A 53 2.96 -3.77 -5.51
N LEU A 54 3.54 -4.26 -4.41
CA LEU A 54 2.90 -4.27 -3.10
C LEU A 54 2.64 -2.86 -2.57
N LEU A 55 3.56 -1.92 -2.79
CA LEU A 55 3.35 -0.53 -2.42
C LEU A 55 2.15 0.06 -3.16
N LEU A 56 2.04 -0.18 -4.47
CA LEU A 56 0.88 0.22 -5.26
C LEU A 56 -0.40 -0.50 -4.83
N SER A 57 -0.30 -1.77 -4.49
CA SER A 57 -1.43 -2.57 -4.01
C SER A 57 -1.98 -2.06 -2.68
N ALA A 58 -1.11 -1.62 -1.78
CA ALA A 58 -1.51 -0.99 -0.53
C ALA A 58 -2.33 0.29 -0.79
N LEU A 59 -1.86 1.13 -1.71
CA LEU A 59 -2.56 2.34 -2.11
C LEU A 59 -3.93 2.03 -2.73
N ALA A 60 -3.98 1.08 -3.65
CA ALA A 60 -5.20 0.65 -4.32
C ALA A 60 -6.23 0.08 -3.34
N SER A 61 -5.79 -0.79 -2.43
CA SER A 61 -6.65 -1.39 -1.40
C SER A 61 -7.24 -0.34 -0.46
N CYS A 62 -6.41 0.58 0.01
CA CYS A 62 -6.86 1.67 0.89
C CYS A 62 -7.87 2.59 0.17
N ALA A 63 -7.63 2.89 -1.10
CA ALA A 63 -8.54 3.71 -1.90
C ALA A 63 -9.91 3.05 -2.06
N MET A 64 -9.94 1.78 -2.43
CA MET A 64 -11.21 1.05 -2.58
C MET A 64 -11.98 0.98 -1.26
N ALA A 65 -11.32 0.64 -0.17
CA ALA A 65 -11.95 0.58 1.15
C ALA A 65 -12.50 1.95 1.59
N ASN A 66 -11.74 3.02 1.38
CA ASN A 66 -12.14 4.37 1.75
C ASN A 66 -13.32 4.86 0.90
N VAL A 67 -13.25 4.68 -0.42
CA VAL A 67 -14.32 5.09 -1.35
C VAL A 67 -15.61 4.34 -1.06
N GLU A 68 -15.54 3.02 -0.84
CA GLU A 68 -16.71 2.21 -0.51
C GLU A 68 -17.35 2.63 0.80
N ALA A 69 -16.56 2.83 1.86
CA ALA A 69 -17.08 3.27 3.16
C ALA A 69 -17.71 4.66 3.09
N ASN A 70 -17.11 5.60 2.39
CA ASN A 70 -17.66 6.94 2.21
C ASN A 70 -18.92 6.96 1.34
N ALA A 71 -18.97 6.15 0.30
CA ALA A 71 -20.17 6.01 -0.52
C ALA A 71 -21.35 5.48 0.30
N GLN A 72 -21.10 4.50 1.16
CA GLN A 72 -22.09 3.96 2.08
C GLN A 72 -22.58 5.02 3.07
N GLU A 73 -21.67 5.75 3.70
CA GLU A 73 -22.00 6.83 4.64
C GLU A 73 -22.85 7.92 3.99
N LEU A 74 -22.54 8.29 2.75
CA LEU A 74 -23.25 9.32 1.99
C LEU A 74 -24.53 8.81 1.30
N GLY A 75 -24.84 7.52 1.40
CA GLY A 75 -26.00 6.94 0.72
C GLY A 75 -25.89 6.95 -0.80
N LEU A 76 -24.68 6.92 -1.36
CA LEU A 76 -24.45 6.93 -2.80
C LEU A 76 -24.63 5.52 -3.40
N PRO A 77 -25.22 5.39 -4.59
CA PRO A 77 -25.52 4.10 -5.22
C PRO A 77 -24.28 3.51 -5.94
N LEU A 78 -23.13 3.47 -5.27
CA LEU A 78 -21.92 2.91 -5.81
C LEU A 78 -22.08 1.40 -6.08
N THR A 79 -21.75 0.96 -7.30
CA THR A 79 -21.86 -0.44 -7.72
C THR A 79 -20.51 -1.10 -7.98
N GLY A 80 -19.44 -0.32 -8.14
CA GLY A 80 -18.12 -0.87 -8.38
C GLY A 80 -17.03 0.17 -8.31
N ILE A 81 -15.81 -0.30 -8.08
CA ILE A 81 -14.58 0.51 -8.03
C ILE A 81 -13.50 -0.24 -8.79
N ARG A 82 -12.82 0.44 -9.68
CA ARG A 82 -11.60 -0.03 -10.33
C ARG A 82 -10.47 0.93 -10.02
N VAL A 83 -9.30 0.40 -9.72
CA VAL A 83 -8.09 1.19 -9.46
C VAL A 83 -7.00 0.74 -10.40
N GLU A 84 -6.32 1.70 -11.01
CA GLU A 84 -5.10 1.50 -11.77
C GLU A 84 -4.02 2.39 -11.20
N ALA A 85 -2.88 1.80 -10.86
CA ALA A 85 -1.77 2.51 -10.24
C ALA A 85 -0.45 2.10 -10.88
N SER A 86 0.44 3.07 -11.07
CA SER A 86 1.77 2.85 -11.60
C SER A 86 2.78 3.82 -10.99
N HIS A 87 4.01 3.42 -10.96
CA HIS A 87 5.13 4.29 -10.63
C HIS A 87 6.33 3.96 -11.52
N ALA A 88 7.28 4.88 -11.61
CA ALA A 88 8.47 4.70 -12.42
C ALA A 88 9.70 5.22 -11.68
N ARG A 89 10.81 4.54 -11.90
CA ARG A 89 12.16 5.03 -11.60
C ARG A 89 12.78 5.61 -12.87
N GLY A 90 13.79 6.41 -12.74
CA GLY A 90 14.57 6.88 -13.89
C GLY A 90 14.79 8.38 -13.95
N GLY A 91 14.38 9.12 -12.94
CA GLY A 91 14.70 10.53 -12.79
C GLY A 91 16.11 10.78 -12.24
N GLU A 92 16.33 11.97 -11.75
CA GLU A 92 17.62 12.41 -11.20
C GLU A 92 18.05 11.59 -9.96
N ASP A 93 17.07 11.12 -9.18
CA ASP A 93 17.33 10.30 -8.00
C ASP A 93 16.85 8.85 -8.23
N PRO A 94 17.76 7.92 -8.52
CA PRO A 94 17.40 6.52 -8.77
C PRO A 94 17.00 5.74 -7.50
N THR A 95 17.07 6.37 -6.33
CA THR A 95 16.74 5.72 -5.05
C THR A 95 15.27 5.81 -4.69
N ARG A 96 14.49 6.53 -5.49
CA ARG A 96 13.04 6.72 -5.28
C ARG A 96 12.28 6.62 -6.60
N TYR A 97 10.98 6.49 -6.52
CA TYR A 97 10.10 6.65 -7.67
C TYR A 97 9.85 8.14 -7.92
N ASP A 98 9.87 8.56 -9.19
CA ASP A 98 9.67 9.96 -9.56
C ASP A 98 8.24 10.42 -9.33
N PHE A 99 7.31 9.55 -9.64
CA PHE A 99 5.89 9.80 -9.47
C PHE A 99 5.14 8.49 -9.26
N THR A 100 3.97 8.62 -8.65
CA THR A 100 2.95 7.58 -8.65
C THR A 100 1.74 8.12 -9.40
N ARG A 101 1.30 7.41 -10.44
CA ARG A 101 0.08 7.72 -11.18
C ARG A 101 -1.01 6.79 -10.70
N PHE A 102 -2.18 7.36 -10.43
CA PHE A 102 -3.24 6.65 -9.74
C PHE A 102 -4.60 7.08 -10.28
N THR A 103 -5.39 6.14 -10.76
CA THR A 103 -6.72 6.39 -11.32
C THR A 103 -7.75 5.52 -10.60
N ILE A 104 -8.79 6.14 -10.07
CA ILE A 104 -9.95 5.47 -9.49
C ILE A 104 -11.12 5.66 -10.45
N THR A 105 -11.72 4.56 -10.88
CA THR A 105 -12.94 4.57 -11.69
C THR A 105 -14.08 4.03 -10.86
N THR A 106 -15.14 4.81 -10.69
CA THR A 106 -16.36 4.42 -9.97
C THR A 106 -17.47 4.10 -10.94
N SER A 107 -18.33 3.18 -10.55
CA SER A 107 -19.56 2.84 -11.29
C SER A 107 -20.79 3.07 -10.41
N GLY A 108 -21.91 3.47 -11.00
CA GLY A 108 -23.17 3.72 -10.30
C GLY A 108 -23.32 5.10 -9.69
N VAL A 109 -22.31 5.96 -9.82
CA VAL A 109 -22.34 7.36 -9.36
C VAL A 109 -21.93 8.30 -10.49
N ASP A 110 -22.38 9.56 -10.41
CA ASP A 110 -21.96 10.60 -11.36
C ASP A 110 -20.58 11.19 -11.00
N GLN A 111 -20.06 12.04 -11.87
CA GLN A 111 -18.72 12.64 -11.69
C GLN A 111 -18.67 13.53 -10.42
N ALA A 112 -19.74 14.25 -10.11
CA ALA A 112 -19.78 15.10 -8.91
C ALA A 112 -19.65 14.28 -7.63
N ALA A 113 -20.35 13.15 -7.55
CA ALA A 113 -20.23 12.22 -6.43
C ALA A 113 -18.86 11.56 -6.38
N ALA A 114 -18.31 11.17 -7.53
CA ALA A 114 -16.96 10.62 -7.61
C ALA A 114 -15.90 11.62 -7.12
N ASP A 115 -16.05 12.90 -7.44
CA ASP A 115 -15.14 13.96 -6.96
C ASP A 115 -15.20 14.14 -5.44
N VAL A 116 -16.39 14.07 -4.85
CA VAL A 116 -16.56 14.09 -3.38
C VAL A 116 -15.87 12.90 -2.74
N LEU A 117 -16.03 11.71 -3.30
CA LEU A 117 -15.36 10.49 -2.80
C LEU A 117 -13.84 10.59 -2.89
N ARG A 118 -13.33 11.12 -4.00
CA ARG A 118 -11.89 11.43 -4.15
C ARG A 118 -11.40 12.35 -3.04
N ASP A 119 -12.07 13.46 -2.83
CA ASP A 119 -11.65 14.48 -1.85
C ASP A 119 -11.65 13.91 -0.42
N ARG A 120 -12.62 13.10 -0.08
CA ARG A 120 -12.61 12.38 1.21
C ARG A 120 -11.45 11.38 1.30
N PHE A 121 -11.18 10.64 0.24
CA PHE A 121 -10.06 9.71 0.21
C PHE A 121 -8.71 10.42 0.44
N VAL A 122 -8.40 11.44 -0.32
CA VAL A 122 -7.09 12.13 -0.21
C VAL A 122 -6.92 12.86 1.12
N SER A 123 -7.99 13.28 1.76
CA SER A 123 -7.94 13.98 3.05
C SER A 123 -7.82 13.03 4.25
N THR A 124 -8.17 11.75 4.13
CA THR A 124 -8.28 10.85 5.27
C THR A 124 -7.46 9.57 5.17
N CYS A 125 -7.04 9.15 3.99
CA CYS A 125 -6.30 7.88 3.84
C CYS A 125 -4.86 7.99 4.35
N PRO A 126 -4.48 7.25 5.40
CA PRO A 126 -3.12 7.29 5.92
C PRO A 126 -2.09 6.72 4.93
N ILE A 127 -2.44 5.72 4.15
CA ILE A 127 -1.54 5.13 3.13
C ILE A 127 -1.23 6.16 2.04
N TYR A 128 -2.26 6.80 1.47
CA TYR A 128 -2.06 7.86 0.47
C TYR A 128 -1.19 8.99 1.01
N ASN A 129 -1.51 9.48 2.20
CA ASN A 129 -0.77 10.60 2.79
C ASN A 129 0.66 10.24 3.18
N THR A 130 0.90 9.01 3.63
CA THR A 130 2.25 8.51 3.94
C THR A 130 3.10 8.41 2.67
N ILE A 131 2.57 7.84 1.60
CA ILE A 131 3.28 7.75 0.31
C ILE A 131 3.57 9.14 -0.24
N ARG A 132 2.59 10.03 -0.22
CA ARG A 132 2.73 11.38 -0.77
C ARG A 132 3.78 12.23 -0.03
N ARG A 133 3.85 12.12 1.29
CA ARG A 133 4.70 12.96 2.14
C ARG A 133 6.03 12.31 2.49
N GLY A 134 6.13 11.00 2.36
CA GLY A 134 7.18 10.21 2.99
C GLY A 134 7.00 10.14 4.50
N GLY A 135 7.80 9.33 5.17
CA GLY A 135 7.79 9.15 6.61
C GLY A 135 9.18 8.84 7.14
N GLY A 136 9.39 9.02 8.42
CA GLY A 136 10.61 8.60 9.10
C GLY A 136 10.70 7.07 9.11
N ILE A 137 11.93 6.55 8.95
CA ILE A 137 12.22 5.12 9.08
C ILE A 137 13.32 4.95 10.11
N GLU A 138 13.10 4.05 11.06
CA GLU A 138 14.13 3.58 11.97
C GLU A 138 14.55 2.18 11.56
N LEU A 139 15.83 1.99 11.33
CA LEU A 139 16.40 0.73 10.88
C LEU A 139 17.37 0.19 11.91
N THR A 140 17.16 -1.05 12.32
CA THR A 140 18.12 -1.81 13.13
C THR A 140 18.50 -3.08 12.38
N VAL A 141 19.78 -3.39 12.36
CA VAL A 141 20.31 -4.63 11.77
C VAL A 141 20.97 -5.44 12.87
N LEU A 142 20.59 -6.69 12.98
CA LEU A 142 21.16 -7.64 13.92
C LEU A 142 21.75 -8.82 13.16
N ALA A 143 23.01 -9.15 13.46
CA ALA A 143 23.65 -10.37 12.97
C ALA A 143 23.41 -11.51 13.96
N SER A 144 23.17 -12.65 13.45
CA SER A 144 23.01 -13.86 14.26
C SER A 144 23.99 -14.94 13.86
#